data_85a6dd45f6af7a5a53d5ffc248ef008e
#
_entry.id   85a6dd45f6af7a5a53d5ffc248ef008e
#
_cell.length_a   1.000
_cell.length_b   1.000
_cell.length_c   1.000
_cell.angle_alpha   90.00
_cell.angle_beta   90.00
_cell.angle_gamma   90.00
#
_symmetry.space_group_name_H-M   'P 1'
#
loop_
_entity.id
_entity.type
_entity.pdbx_description
1 polymer ?
#
loop_
_entity_poly.entity_id
_entity_poly.type
_entity_poly.pdbx_seq_one_letter_code
_entity_poly.pdbx_strand_id
1 'polypeptide(L)'
;MSMATQLAMRISRGMRVGLVTLLAAALFLLAAIYAHREIALAFNRESAADLARNTLARAEIATDYALIRLGEIYQTGSTNCSEEAIEELNHAIFRSGSIKDILTARDGAVCSVAMDRGTLTQNYLNPVDGVAARNPKIVLNPLRMGDTAAMAVTWTFDEETLATALVNTESLVFDVLPEELRNAGAIRLSLTNGRTVGAFEGPQWEIGGDTEMFEYRSDRYPLVVRIHIPTVLLNELNMRTSTATKFVAVVLSLLLAFFVARGLVPPDNASRRIRNALRRGEIVPHFQPVYDLRSGDMTGFEVLARWPKPDGSWVSPTVFVPLIEANGWSDDLLETMVQKTAQEMHDVLHTAPKLTFAFNASPAQFTNASFCGRFLQVLQRIGLDPHKVVLEITEREEICDPETARRCIDRLRAAGGAIAIDDAG
;
A
#
# COMPACT_ATOMS: atom_id res chain seq x y z
N MET A 1 -33.69 -12.76 -31.77
CA MET A 1 -32.26 -13.01 -31.60
C MET A 1 -32.12 -14.30 -30.78
N SER A 2 -31.49 -15.34 -31.35
CA SER A 2 -31.50 -16.71 -30.81
C SER A 2 -30.83 -16.75 -29.43
N MET A 3 -31.35 -17.60 -28.51
CA MET A 3 -30.82 -17.86 -27.17
C MET A 3 -29.32 -18.20 -27.19
N ALA A 4 -28.85 -18.88 -28.23
CA ALA A 4 -27.45 -19.18 -28.49
C ALA A 4 -26.59 -17.91 -28.69
N THR A 5 -27.10 -16.89 -29.37
CA THR A 5 -26.39 -15.62 -29.60
C THR A 5 -26.26 -14.80 -28.33
N GLN A 6 -27.25 -14.86 -27.43
CA GLN A 6 -27.18 -14.20 -26.11
C GLN A 6 -26.21 -14.92 -25.17
N LEU A 7 -26.16 -16.24 -25.21
CA LEU A 7 -25.24 -17.05 -24.43
C LEU A 7 -23.77 -16.81 -24.86
N ALA A 8 -23.52 -16.81 -26.18
CA ALA A 8 -22.22 -16.52 -26.78
C ALA A 8 -21.72 -15.10 -26.44
N MET A 9 -22.61 -14.09 -26.45
CA MET A 9 -22.27 -12.72 -26.03
C MET A 9 -21.96 -12.63 -24.54
N ARG A 10 -22.65 -13.36 -23.66
CA ARG A 10 -22.37 -13.40 -22.21
C ARG A 10 -21.03 -14.07 -21.92
N ILE A 11 -20.71 -15.18 -22.58
CA ILE A 11 -19.42 -15.88 -22.45
C ILE A 11 -18.28 -14.97 -22.94
N SER A 12 -18.44 -14.32 -24.10
CA SER A 12 -17.43 -13.40 -24.65
C SER A 12 -17.21 -12.17 -23.74
N ARG A 13 -18.27 -11.67 -23.10
CA ARG A 13 -18.17 -10.53 -22.17
C ARG A 13 -17.49 -10.92 -20.86
N GLY A 14 -17.82 -12.08 -20.28
CA GLY A 14 -17.16 -12.63 -19.10
C GLY A 14 -15.67 -12.89 -19.35
N MET A 15 -15.33 -13.45 -20.50
CA MET A 15 -13.96 -13.69 -20.93
C MET A 15 -13.16 -12.39 -21.11
N ARG A 16 -13.74 -11.33 -21.67
CA ARG A 16 -13.09 -10.01 -21.81
C ARG A 16 -12.85 -9.36 -20.45
N VAL A 17 -13.82 -9.41 -19.54
CA VAL A 17 -13.67 -8.90 -18.18
C VAL A 17 -12.56 -9.67 -17.45
N GLY A 18 -12.56 -11.00 -17.52
CA GLY A 18 -11.51 -11.85 -16.94
C GLY A 18 -10.12 -11.54 -17.51
N LEU A 19 -9.99 -11.34 -18.82
CA LEU A 19 -8.72 -10.99 -19.46
C LEU A 19 -8.21 -9.61 -19.01
N VAL A 20 -9.09 -8.61 -18.98
CA VAL A 20 -8.71 -7.24 -18.55
C VAL A 20 -8.28 -7.22 -17.08
N THR A 21 -8.98 -7.95 -16.21
CA THR A 21 -8.61 -8.02 -14.78
C THR A 21 -7.28 -8.74 -14.56
N LEU A 22 -7.01 -9.83 -15.29
CA LEU A 22 -5.74 -10.55 -15.24
C LEU A 22 -4.58 -9.68 -15.75
N LEU A 23 -4.76 -8.97 -16.86
CA LEU A 23 -3.75 -8.05 -17.39
C LEU A 23 -3.47 -6.90 -16.42
N ALA A 24 -4.49 -6.30 -15.83
CA ALA A 24 -4.33 -5.23 -14.83
C ALA A 24 -3.56 -5.72 -13.59
N ALA A 25 -3.89 -6.92 -13.08
CA ALA A 25 -3.20 -7.52 -11.94
C ALA A 25 -1.74 -7.86 -12.27
N ALA A 26 -1.47 -8.40 -13.46
CA ALA A 26 -0.11 -8.72 -13.90
C ALA A 26 0.76 -7.45 -14.06
N LEU A 27 0.22 -6.39 -14.67
CA LEU A 27 0.91 -5.12 -14.81
C LEU A 27 1.22 -4.48 -13.44
N PHE A 28 0.26 -4.51 -12.52
CA PHE A 28 0.46 -4.00 -11.17
C PHE A 28 1.53 -4.80 -10.41
N LEU A 29 1.51 -6.12 -10.52
CA LEU A 29 2.51 -6.99 -9.89
C LEU A 29 3.90 -6.73 -10.45
N LEU A 30 4.05 -6.62 -11.76
CA LEU A 30 5.32 -6.28 -12.41
C LEU A 30 5.84 -4.90 -11.96
N ALA A 31 4.96 -3.89 -11.93
CA ALA A 31 5.31 -2.56 -11.45
C ALA A 31 5.72 -2.57 -9.97
N ALA A 32 5.03 -3.33 -9.13
CA ALA A 32 5.35 -3.47 -7.71
C ALA A 32 6.70 -4.19 -7.49
N ILE A 33 7.00 -5.24 -8.27
CA ILE A 33 8.29 -5.94 -8.22
C ILE A 33 9.42 -5.00 -8.67
N TYR A 34 9.21 -4.25 -9.75
CA TYR A 34 10.18 -3.27 -10.24
C TYR A 34 10.44 -2.16 -9.21
N ALA A 35 9.37 -1.54 -8.68
CA ALA A 35 9.49 -0.51 -7.65
C ALA A 35 10.19 -1.03 -6.38
N HIS A 36 9.86 -2.25 -5.95
CA HIS A 36 10.54 -2.88 -4.82
C HIS A 36 12.04 -3.05 -5.07
N ARG A 37 12.42 -3.50 -6.28
CA ARG A 37 13.84 -3.65 -6.64
C ARG A 37 14.59 -2.32 -6.58
N GLU A 38 14.03 -1.26 -7.14
CA GLU A 38 14.65 0.07 -7.14
C GLU A 38 14.79 0.65 -5.72
N ILE A 39 13.74 0.51 -4.90
CA ILE A 39 13.76 0.95 -3.50
C ILE A 39 14.79 0.15 -2.69
N ALA A 40 14.84 -1.16 -2.85
CA ALA A 40 15.81 -2.01 -2.17
C ALA A 40 17.25 -1.66 -2.55
N LEU A 41 17.51 -1.43 -3.84
CA LEU A 41 18.82 -1.00 -4.34
C LEU A 41 19.22 0.36 -3.76
N ALA A 42 18.32 1.34 -3.74
CA ALA A 42 18.57 2.65 -3.15
C ALA A 42 18.90 2.54 -1.66
N PHE A 43 18.13 1.74 -0.91
CA PHE A 43 18.36 1.51 0.52
C PHE A 43 19.70 0.80 0.78
N ASN A 44 20.04 -0.21 -0.02
CA ASN A 44 21.30 -0.95 0.12
C ASN A 44 22.52 -0.07 -0.20
N ARG A 45 22.40 0.79 -1.22
CA ARG A 45 23.43 1.80 -1.54
C ARG A 45 23.62 2.78 -0.39
N GLU A 46 22.54 3.28 0.19
CA GLU A 46 22.62 4.19 1.34
C GLU A 46 23.25 3.49 2.55
N SER A 47 22.89 2.24 2.82
CA SER A 47 23.50 1.44 3.89
C SER A 47 24.99 1.21 3.67
N ALA A 48 25.42 0.95 2.43
CA ALA A 48 26.83 0.82 2.06
C ALA A 48 27.58 2.14 2.21
N ALA A 49 26.96 3.25 1.82
CA ALA A 49 27.50 4.59 2.02
C ALA A 49 27.65 4.93 3.51
N ASP A 50 26.69 4.51 4.36
CA ASP A 50 26.78 4.66 5.81
C ASP A 50 27.96 3.89 6.40
N LEU A 51 28.25 2.69 5.91
CA LEU A 51 29.45 1.94 6.34
C LEU A 51 30.73 2.75 6.05
N ALA A 52 30.82 3.37 4.87
CA ALA A 52 31.99 4.19 4.51
C ALA A 52 32.08 5.44 5.39
N ARG A 53 30.96 6.13 5.64
CA ARG A 53 30.90 7.29 6.54
C ARG A 53 31.31 6.93 7.98
N ASN A 54 30.80 5.81 8.49
CA ASN A 54 31.10 5.33 9.83
C ASN A 54 32.59 4.94 9.98
N THR A 55 33.17 4.30 8.97
CA THR A 55 34.59 3.97 8.93
C THR A 55 35.43 5.24 8.96
N LEU A 56 35.09 6.23 8.16
CA LEU A 56 35.77 7.51 8.14
C LEU A 56 35.69 8.22 9.49
N ALA A 57 34.50 8.26 10.09
CA ALA A 57 34.31 8.86 11.42
C ALA A 57 35.14 8.18 12.49
N ARG A 58 35.27 6.83 12.47
CA ARG A 58 36.17 6.10 13.38
C ARG A 58 37.61 6.48 13.17
N ALA A 59 38.07 6.63 11.93
CA ALA A 59 39.44 7.04 11.63
C ALA A 59 39.69 8.49 12.06
N GLU A 60 38.75 9.39 11.91
CA GLU A 60 38.85 10.77 12.42
C GLU A 60 38.93 10.79 13.95
N ILE A 61 38.06 10.05 14.65
CA ILE A 61 38.08 9.94 16.09
C ILE A 61 39.40 9.38 16.59
N ALA A 62 39.94 8.34 15.93
CA ALA A 62 41.21 7.77 16.29
C ALA A 62 42.36 8.78 16.10
N THR A 63 42.31 9.60 15.05
CA THR A 63 43.25 10.68 14.79
C THR A 63 43.13 11.79 15.82
N ASP A 64 41.91 12.23 16.15
CA ASP A 64 41.66 13.21 17.23
C ASP A 64 42.23 12.74 18.56
N TYR A 65 41.94 11.49 18.91
CA TYR A 65 42.43 10.90 20.15
C TYR A 65 43.97 10.85 20.19
N ALA A 66 44.63 10.47 19.08
CA ALA A 66 46.06 10.49 18.95
C ALA A 66 46.63 11.91 19.19
N LEU A 67 46.03 12.91 18.54
CA LEU A 67 46.47 14.31 18.72
C LEU A 67 46.28 14.82 20.15
N ILE A 68 45.17 14.48 20.80
CA ILE A 68 44.95 14.85 22.22
C ILE A 68 46.07 14.27 23.07
N ARG A 69 46.40 12.98 22.89
CA ARG A 69 47.47 12.33 23.68
C ARG A 69 48.86 12.91 23.39
N LEU A 70 49.16 13.22 22.12
CA LEU A 70 50.40 13.89 21.77
C LEU A 70 50.52 15.28 22.43
N GLY A 71 49.40 16.04 22.46
CA GLY A 71 49.34 17.34 23.13
C GLY A 71 49.57 17.26 24.64
N GLU A 72 48.95 16.25 25.30
CA GLU A 72 49.18 16.01 26.74
C GLU A 72 50.67 15.71 27.03
N ILE A 73 51.29 14.79 26.26
CA ILE A 73 52.72 14.41 26.41
C ILE A 73 53.63 15.64 26.22
N TYR A 74 53.33 16.52 25.28
CA TYR A 74 54.08 17.74 25.10
C TYR A 74 53.91 18.71 26.26
N GLN A 75 52.69 18.86 26.80
CA GLN A 75 52.40 19.75 27.95
C GLN A 75 53.06 19.26 29.26
N THR A 76 53.12 17.94 29.47
CA THR A 76 53.79 17.37 30.67
C THR A 76 55.30 17.39 30.56
N GLY A 77 55.86 17.74 29.39
CA GLY A 77 57.29 17.74 29.14
C GLY A 77 57.90 16.36 28.93
N SER A 78 57.08 15.33 28.76
CA SER A 78 57.49 13.92 28.60
C SER A 78 58.05 13.60 27.21
N THR A 79 58.62 14.59 26.55
CA THR A 79 59.32 14.48 25.27
C THR A 79 60.85 14.34 25.36
N ASN A 80 61.38 14.35 26.60
CA ASN A 80 62.83 14.45 26.88
C ASN A 80 63.54 13.09 26.98
N CYS A 81 62.87 11.97 26.71
CA CYS A 81 63.39 10.61 26.77
C CYS A 81 63.97 10.18 28.18
N SER A 82 63.53 10.83 29.27
CA SER A 82 63.82 10.36 30.61
C SER A 82 63.07 9.06 30.95
N GLU A 83 63.53 8.35 32.00
CA GLU A 83 62.78 7.13 32.42
C GLU A 83 61.36 7.44 32.82
N GLU A 84 61.09 8.56 33.48
CA GLU A 84 59.78 9.04 33.85
C GLU A 84 58.93 9.35 32.59
N ALA A 85 59.53 9.95 31.54
CA ALA A 85 58.87 10.22 30.30
C ALA A 85 58.48 8.92 29.56
N ILE A 86 59.36 7.92 29.55
CA ILE A 86 59.09 6.61 28.96
C ILE A 86 57.94 5.90 29.67
N GLU A 87 57.90 5.97 31.02
CA GLU A 87 56.82 5.41 31.82
C GLU A 87 55.48 6.09 31.52
N GLU A 88 55.44 7.41 31.35
CA GLU A 88 54.24 8.16 30.97
C GLU A 88 53.80 7.82 29.58
N LEU A 89 54.71 7.69 28.60
CA LEU A 89 54.38 7.20 27.25
C LEU A 89 53.77 5.80 27.31
N ASN A 90 54.32 4.89 28.11
CA ASN A 90 53.79 3.54 28.29
C ASN A 90 52.37 3.55 28.87
N HIS A 91 52.12 4.40 29.89
CA HIS A 91 50.80 4.59 30.46
C HIS A 91 49.81 5.16 29.42
N ALA A 92 50.23 6.10 28.58
CA ALA A 92 49.40 6.67 27.53
C ALA A 92 48.99 5.62 26.49
N ILE A 93 49.91 4.75 26.07
CA ILE A 93 49.69 3.63 25.17
C ILE A 93 48.72 2.62 25.80
N PHE A 94 48.97 2.22 27.06
CA PHE A 94 48.17 1.22 27.77
C PHE A 94 46.70 1.64 27.92
N ARG A 95 46.45 2.94 28.14
CA ARG A 95 45.10 3.50 28.22
C ARG A 95 44.42 3.65 26.87
N SER A 96 45.14 3.46 25.77
CA SER A 96 44.62 3.64 24.42
C SER A 96 44.36 2.30 23.71
N GLY A 97 43.15 2.04 23.31
CA GLY A 97 42.84 0.87 22.46
C GLY A 97 43.36 0.97 21.03
N SER A 98 43.53 2.18 20.52
CA SER A 98 43.90 2.44 19.10
C SER A 98 45.37 2.80 18.88
N ILE A 99 46.06 3.31 19.88
CA ILE A 99 47.49 3.69 19.77
C ILE A 99 48.34 2.50 20.18
N LYS A 100 49.29 2.11 19.32
CA LYS A 100 50.19 0.98 19.52
C LYS A 100 51.57 1.39 19.98
N ASP A 101 52.00 2.61 19.65
CA ASP A 101 53.27 3.18 20.11
C ASP A 101 53.19 4.71 20.01
N ILE A 102 54.01 5.37 20.83
CA ILE A 102 54.23 6.81 20.77
C ILE A 102 55.73 7.06 20.70
N LEU A 103 56.13 7.81 19.69
CA LEU A 103 57.50 8.27 19.49
C LEU A 103 57.55 9.75 19.80
N THR A 104 58.62 10.14 20.50
CA THR A 104 58.91 11.56 20.67
C THR A 104 60.34 11.82 20.18
N ALA A 105 60.56 12.97 19.57
CA ALA A 105 61.88 13.45 19.18
C ALA A 105 62.04 14.88 19.64
N ARG A 106 63.13 15.13 20.38
CA ARG A 106 63.51 16.42 20.88
C ARG A 106 65.01 16.57 20.86
N ASP A 107 65.52 17.69 20.31
CA ASP A 107 66.98 18.03 20.23
C ASP A 107 67.79 16.88 19.56
N GLY A 108 67.22 16.19 18.59
CA GLY A 108 67.84 15.03 17.93
C GLY A 108 67.82 13.72 18.71
N ALA A 109 67.32 13.69 19.93
CA ALA A 109 67.10 12.48 20.70
C ALA A 109 65.70 11.89 20.34
N VAL A 110 65.63 10.60 20.07
CA VAL A 110 64.40 9.88 19.72
C VAL A 110 64.13 8.79 20.74
N CYS A 111 62.92 8.73 21.25
CA CYS A 111 62.46 7.68 22.14
C CYS A 111 61.12 7.10 21.74
N SER A 112 60.94 5.84 22.05
CA SER A 112 59.70 5.06 21.86
C SER A 112 59.61 3.98 22.91
N VAL A 113 58.45 3.51 23.18
CA VAL A 113 58.18 2.45 24.16
C VAL A 113 58.33 1.08 23.54
N ALA A 114 57.82 0.89 22.34
CA ALA A 114 57.70 -0.43 21.73
C ALA A 114 58.81 -0.75 20.70
N MET A 115 59.50 0.25 20.14
CA MET A 115 60.50 0.06 19.07
C MET A 115 61.92 0.26 19.53
N ASP A 116 62.81 -0.60 19.02
CA ASP A 116 64.25 -0.46 19.23
C ASP A 116 64.81 0.73 18.44
N ARG A 117 65.75 1.47 19.06
CA ARG A 117 66.33 2.72 18.57
C ARG A 117 66.93 2.61 17.16
N GLY A 118 67.33 1.40 16.73
CA GLY A 118 67.93 1.18 15.40
C GLY A 118 66.93 1.23 14.24
N THR A 119 65.68 0.91 14.45
CA THR A 119 64.62 0.83 13.44
C THR A 119 63.88 2.16 13.26
N LEU A 120 63.99 3.08 14.18
CA LEU A 120 63.17 4.28 14.31
C LEU A 120 63.66 5.47 13.42
N THR A 121 64.90 5.50 13.04
CA THR A 121 65.53 6.78 12.67
C THR A 121 65.30 7.24 11.25
N GLN A 122 64.93 6.37 10.27
CA GLN A 122 64.80 6.80 8.89
C GLN A 122 63.38 6.93 8.33
N ASN A 123 62.45 6.13 8.81
CA ASN A 123 61.11 6.10 8.21
C ASN A 123 60.05 6.94 8.96
N TYR A 124 60.27 7.29 10.21
CA TYR A 124 59.26 7.94 11.05
C TYR A 124 59.46 9.46 11.17
N LEU A 125 60.66 9.95 11.06
CA LEU A 125 61.00 11.36 11.28
C LEU A 125 61.07 12.18 9.99
N ASN A 126 61.19 11.51 8.80
CA ASN A 126 61.13 12.18 7.49
C ASN A 126 60.01 11.55 6.67
N PRO A 127 58.79 12.08 6.74
CA PRO A 127 57.66 11.56 6.02
C PRO A 127 57.77 11.88 4.52
N VAL A 128 58.35 10.96 3.73
CA VAL A 128 58.42 11.10 2.27
C VAL A 128 57.05 10.97 1.61
N ASP A 129 56.14 10.21 2.23
CA ASP A 129 54.82 9.89 1.71
C ASP A 129 53.66 10.50 2.56
N GLY A 130 54.00 11.35 3.53
CA GLY A 130 53.04 11.95 4.42
C GLY A 130 52.18 13.05 3.75
N VAL A 131 51.00 13.22 4.26
CA VAL A 131 50.07 14.29 3.82
C VAL A 131 49.72 15.15 5.01
N ALA A 132 49.91 16.46 4.88
CA ALA A 132 49.56 17.41 5.92
C ALA A 132 48.02 17.53 6.03
N ALA A 133 47.55 17.66 7.30
CA ALA A 133 46.18 18.04 7.59
C ALA A 133 45.96 19.53 7.32
N ARG A 134 44.76 20.07 7.64
CA ARG A 134 44.50 21.53 7.57
C ARG A 134 45.51 22.34 8.39
N ASN A 135 45.92 21.80 9.52
CA ASN A 135 47.06 22.32 10.25
C ASN A 135 48.38 21.72 9.67
N PRO A 136 49.25 22.48 9.05
CA PRO A 136 50.44 21.96 8.40
C PRO A 136 51.46 21.34 9.37
N LYS A 137 51.34 21.61 10.69
CA LYS A 137 52.12 20.97 11.76
C LYS A 137 51.71 19.53 12.02
N ILE A 138 50.56 19.09 11.51
CA ILE A 138 50.03 17.74 11.66
C ILE A 138 50.14 17.00 10.31
N VAL A 139 50.86 15.89 10.30
CA VAL A 139 51.09 15.07 9.11
C VAL A 139 50.68 13.64 9.41
N LEU A 140 49.90 13.06 8.47
CA LEU A 140 49.53 11.65 8.51
C LEU A 140 50.40 10.87 7.55
N ASN A 141 51.00 9.77 7.96
CA ASN A 141 51.88 8.93 7.16
C ASN A 141 51.37 7.49 7.14
N PRO A 142 51.44 6.81 5.98
CA PRO A 142 51.26 5.38 5.92
C PRO A 142 52.45 4.67 6.54
N LEU A 143 52.19 3.65 7.31
CA LEU A 143 53.27 2.85 7.95
C LEU A 143 52.92 1.38 7.86
N ARG A 144 53.97 0.54 7.90
CA ARG A 144 53.82 -0.92 8.04
C ARG A 144 54.65 -1.39 9.22
N MET A 145 53.99 -2.11 10.12
CA MET A 145 54.61 -2.79 11.24
C MET A 145 54.58 -4.29 10.96
N GLY A 146 55.64 -4.85 10.41
CA GLY A 146 55.64 -6.19 9.86
C GLY A 146 54.64 -6.27 8.70
N ASP A 147 53.67 -7.18 8.79
CA ASP A 147 52.60 -7.32 7.76
C ASP A 147 51.37 -6.43 8.01
N THR A 148 51.33 -5.75 9.15
CA THR A 148 50.16 -4.96 9.56
C THR A 148 50.31 -3.51 9.10
N ALA A 149 49.26 -2.99 8.46
CA ALA A 149 49.17 -1.57 8.10
C ALA A 149 48.84 -0.74 9.33
N ALA A 150 49.52 0.40 9.44
CA ALA A 150 49.32 1.38 10.52
C ALA A 150 49.37 2.80 9.94
N MET A 151 48.86 3.74 10.70
CA MET A 151 48.92 5.17 10.38
C MET A 151 49.69 5.89 11.47
N ALA A 152 50.76 6.61 11.06
CA ALA A 152 51.46 7.50 11.95
C ALA A 152 50.81 8.90 11.88
N VAL A 153 50.43 9.41 13.05
CA VAL A 153 49.93 10.77 13.23
C VAL A 153 51.03 11.56 13.92
N THR A 154 51.69 12.44 13.16
CA THR A 154 52.81 13.24 13.63
C THR A 154 52.36 14.67 13.89
N TRP A 155 52.75 15.22 15.02
CA TRP A 155 52.55 16.62 15.38
C TRP A 155 53.90 17.28 15.65
N THR A 156 54.26 18.28 14.87
CA THR A 156 55.43 19.14 15.07
C THR A 156 55.01 20.32 15.94
N PHE A 157 55.44 20.38 17.22
CA PHE A 157 55.08 21.42 18.14
C PHE A 157 55.91 22.69 17.92
N ASP A 158 57.21 22.52 17.80
CA ASP A 158 58.19 23.58 17.58
C ASP A 158 59.34 23.05 16.61
N GLU A 159 60.43 23.84 16.45
CA GLU A 159 61.53 23.47 15.54
C GLU A 159 62.32 22.26 16.03
N GLU A 160 62.29 21.97 17.32
CA GLU A 160 63.13 20.96 17.95
C GLU A 160 62.29 19.75 18.47
N THR A 161 60.97 19.90 18.59
CA THR A 161 60.11 18.91 19.22
C THR A 161 59.00 18.43 18.29
N LEU A 162 58.95 17.16 18.09
CA LEU A 162 57.81 16.47 17.46
C LEU A 162 57.43 15.23 18.23
N ALA A 163 56.17 14.82 18.06
CA ALA A 163 55.72 13.54 18.57
C ALA A 163 54.79 12.84 17.54
N THR A 164 54.87 11.53 17.50
CA THR A 164 54.16 10.67 16.55
C THR A 164 53.42 9.57 17.30
N ALA A 165 52.13 9.43 17.09
CA ALA A 165 51.34 8.32 17.57
C ALA A 165 51.10 7.30 16.42
N LEU A 166 51.37 6.03 16.68
CA LEU A 166 51.10 4.93 15.76
C LEU A 166 49.70 4.38 16.03
N VAL A 167 48.79 4.63 15.07
CA VAL A 167 47.39 4.21 15.17
C VAL A 167 47.22 2.88 14.43
N ASN A 168 46.63 1.89 15.11
CA ASN A 168 46.24 0.63 14.49
C ASN A 168 45.01 0.84 13.63
N THR A 169 45.21 0.90 12.34
CA THR A 169 44.14 1.11 11.37
C THR A 169 43.39 -0.15 10.96
N GLU A 170 44.02 -1.33 11.18
CA GLU A 170 43.38 -2.60 10.90
C GLU A 170 42.10 -2.78 11.75
N SER A 171 42.16 -2.43 13.04
CA SER A 171 40.97 -2.47 13.91
C SER A 171 39.87 -1.51 13.49
N LEU A 172 40.19 -0.46 12.73
CA LEU A 172 39.21 0.52 12.25
C LEU A 172 38.43 0.01 11.04
N VAL A 173 39.00 -0.92 10.26
CA VAL A 173 38.42 -1.42 9.02
C VAL A 173 37.88 -2.86 9.15
N PHE A 174 38.45 -3.68 10.05
CA PHE A 174 38.16 -5.10 10.14
C PHE A 174 36.72 -5.42 10.57
N ASP A 175 36.11 -4.66 11.45
CA ASP A 175 34.82 -4.93 12.07
C ASP A 175 33.67 -4.09 11.47
N VAL A 176 33.90 -3.48 10.32
CA VAL A 176 32.91 -2.58 9.72
C VAL A 176 31.95 -3.34 8.81
N LEU A 177 32.46 -4.32 8.05
CA LEU A 177 31.63 -5.07 7.13
C LEU A 177 30.72 -6.05 7.88
N PRO A 178 29.40 -6.02 7.62
CA PRO A 178 28.51 -7.07 8.04
C PRO A 178 28.99 -8.46 7.59
N GLU A 179 28.60 -9.50 8.31
CA GLU A 179 29.04 -10.87 8.06
C GLU A 179 28.81 -11.30 6.61
N GLU A 180 27.68 -10.90 6.04
CA GLU A 180 27.29 -11.20 4.66
C GLU A 180 28.25 -10.61 3.61
N LEU A 181 28.90 -9.49 3.94
CA LEU A 181 29.83 -8.79 3.02
C LEU A 181 31.30 -9.13 3.27
N ARG A 182 31.64 -9.77 4.41
CA ARG A 182 33.06 -10.02 4.76
C ARG A 182 33.81 -10.90 3.78
N ASN A 183 33.13 -11.81 3.11
CA ASN A 183 33.79 -12.74 2.19
C ASN A 183 34.18 -12.11 0.84
N ALA A 184 33.40 -11.15 0.37
CA ALA A 184 33.56 -10.62 -0.99
C ALA A 184 33.61 -9.08 -1.06
N GLY A 185 33.44 -8.39 0.05
CA GLY A 185 33.61 -6.94 0.15
C GLY A 185 35.05 -6.55 0.48
N ALA A 186 35.43 -5.31 0.16
CA ALA A 186 36.69 -4.72 0.57
C ALA A 186 36.52 -3.30 1.10
N ILE A 187 37.29 -2.96 2.14
CA ILE A 187 37.39 -1.59 2.67
C ILE A 187 38.82 -1.16 2.62
N ARG A 188 39.07 0.04 2.09
CA ARG A 188 40.38 0.67 2.09
C ARG A 188 40.30 2.06 2.72
N LEU A 189 41.09 2.28 3.77
CA LEU A 189 41.37 3.58 4.33
C LEU A 189 42.70 4.08 3.74
N SER A 190 42.69 5.19 3.08
CA SER A 190 43.84 5.74 2.37
C SER A 190 44.03 7.22 2.72
N LEU A 191 45.23 7.73 2.49
CA LEU A 191 45.49 9.17 2.45
C LEU A 191 45.05 9.76 1.10
N THR A 192 44.87 11.08 1.04
CA THR A 192 44.48 11.80 -0.19
C THR A 192 45.47 11.65 -1.36
N ASN A 193 46.73 11.27 -1.08
CA ASN A 193 47.72 10.93 -2.10
C ASN A 193 47.59 9.48 -2.62
N GLY A 194 46.55 8.73 -2.17
CA GLY A 194 46.29 7.35 -2.61
C GLY A 194 47.04 6.27 -1.83
N ARG A 195 47.93 6.62 -0.89
CA ARG A 195 48.62 5.63 -0.05
C ARG A 195 47.65 5.01 0.97
N THR A 196 47.57 3.68 0.99
CA THR A 196 46.73 2.93 1.91
C THR A 196 47.35 2.90 3.29
N VAL A 197 46.52 3.24 4.33
CA VAL A 197 46.90 3.20 5.74
C VAL A 197 46.20 2.06 6.49
N GLY A 198 45.15 1.48 5.92
CA GLY A 198 44.45 0.32 6.45
C GLY A 198 43.57 -0.31 5.38
N ALA A 199 43.49 -1.62 5.36
CA ALA A 199 42.63 -2.32 4.41
C ALA A 199 42.10 -3.60 5.03
N PHE A 200 40.89 -3.94 4.64
CA PHE A 200 40.33 -5.26 4.81
C PHE A 200 39.80 -5.73 3.44
N GLU A 201 40.23 -6.90 3.01
CA GLU A 201 39.84 -7.51 1.76
C GLU A 201 39.34 -8.93 2.07
N GLY A 202 38.09 -9.21 1.70
CA GLY A 202 37.51 -10.55 1.87
C GLY A 202 38.22 -11.58 1.01
N PRO A 203 38.22 -12.89 1.37
CA PRO A 203 38.93 -13.94 0.61
C PRO A 203 38.50 -14.07 -0.84
N GLN A 204 37.32 -13.61 -1.20
CA GLN A 204 36.73 -13.72 -2.55
C GLN A 204 36.53 -12.36 -3.23
N TRP A 205 37.09 -11.29 -2.68
CA TRP A 205 36.83 -9.94 -3.18
C TRP A 205 37.28 -9.72 -4.62
N GLU A 206 38.40 -10.34 -5.04
CA GLU A 206 38.94 -10.26 -6.42
C GLU A 206 38.15 -11.11 -7.42
N ILE A 207 37.39 -12.11 -6.95
CA ILE A 207 36.66 -13.07 -7.78
C ILE A 207 35.21 -12.60 -8.06
N GLY A 208 34.77 -11.56 -7.37
CA GLY A 208 33.35 -11.22 -7.25
C GLY A 208 32.67 -10.51 -8.44
N GLY A 209 33.36 -10.27 -9.57
CA GLY A 209 32.78 -9.61 -10.73
C GLY A 209 32.62 -8.10 -10.56
N ASP A 210 31.57 -7.51 -11.16
CA ASP A 210 31.28 -6.07 -11.04
C ASP A 210 31.06 -5.65 -9.61
N THR A 211 31.83 -4.62 -9.17
CA THR A 211 31.71 -4.03 -7.82
C THR A 211 31.23 -2.59 -7.90
N GLU A 212 30.41 -2.18 -6.98
CA GLU A 212 30.04 -0.78 -6.76
C GLU A 212 30.96 -0.19 -5.68
N MET A 213 31.53 1.00 -5.95
CA MET A 213 32.45 1.68 -5.06
C MET A 213 31.80 2.86 -4.39
N PHE A 214 31.95 2.95 -3.07
CA PHE A 214 31.51 4.07 -2.23
C PHE A 214 32.73 4.78 -1.68
N GLU A 215 32.93 6.05 -2.03
CA GLU A 215 34.07 6.86 -1.58
C GLU A 215 33.59 8.02 -0.70
N TYR A 216 34.25 8.17 0.46
CA TYR A 216 34.05 9.30 1.35
C TYR A 216 35.39 9.89 1.76
N ARG A 217 35.43 11.22 1.80
CA ARG A 217 36.64 12.00 2.15
C ARG A 217 36.39 12.79 3.40
N SER A 218 37.41 12.86 4.26
CA SER A 218 37.36 13.71 5.45
C SER A 218 37.55 15.17 5.06
N ASP A 219 36.77 16.03 5.68
CA ASP A 219 36.95 17.48 5.62
C ASP A 219 38.03 17.98 6.59
N ARG A 220 38.43 17.16 7.57
CA ARG A 220 39.32 17.52 8.68
C ARG A 220 40.73 16.99 8.46
N TYR A 221 40.86 15.80 7.96
CA TYR A 221 42.11 15.08 7.75
C TYR A 221 42.30 14.63 6.33
N PRO A 222 43.54 14.36 5.86
CA PRO A 222 43.76 13.86 4.53
C PRO A 222 43.41 12.37 4.41
N LEU A 223 42.20 11.97 4.84
CA LEU A 223 41.71 10.61 4.89
C LEU A 223 40.60 10.37 3.86
N VAL A 224 40.68 9.23 3.20
CA VAL A 224 39.70 8.76 2.23
C VAL A 224 39.36 7.32 2.53
N VAL A 225 38.08 7.02 2.64
CA VAL A 225 37.57 5.64 2.77
C VAL A 225 36.93 5.23 1.46
N ARG A 226 37.29 4.05 0.97
CA ARG A 226 36.64 3.39 -0.18
C ARG A 226 36.15 2.03 0.25
N ILE A 227 34.88 1.78 -0.01
CA ILE A 227 34.26 0.46 0.16
C ILE A 227 33.89 -0.07 -1.21
N HIS A 228 34.27 -1.30 -1.49
CA HIS A 228 33.91 -2.02 -2.71
C HIS A 228 32.98 -3.17 -2.33
N ILE A 229 31.78 -3.21 -2.91
CA ILE A 229 30.79 -4.26 -2.68
C ILE A 229 30.38 -4.84 -4.01
N PRO A 230 30.42 -6.18 -4.20
CA PRO A 230 29.88 -6.82 -5.39
C PRO A 230 28.42 -6.46 -5.62
N THR A 231 28.06 -6.09 -6.84
CA THR A 231 26.69 -5.69 -7.19
C THR A 231 25.66 -6.80 -6.94
N VAL A 232 26.09 -8.05 -7.04
CA VAL A 232 25.25 -9.22 -6.73
C VAL A 232 24.85 -9.22 -5.25
N LEU A 233 25.81 -8.96 -4.35
CA LEU A 233 25.56 -8.94 -2.91
C LEU A 233 24.74 -7.72 -2.47
N LEU A 234 24.90 -6.57 -3.14
CA LEU A 234 24.04 -5.42 -2.92
C LEU A 234 22.56 -5.75 -3.16
N ASN A 235 22.27 -6.63 -4.10
CA ASN A 235 20.91 -7.08 -4.39
C ASN A 235 20.37 -8.08 -3.33
N GLU A 236 21.26 -8.80 -2.65
CA GLU A 236 20.90 -9.88 -1.72
C GLU A 236 20.82 -9.45 -0.26
N LEU A 237 21.44 -8.33 0.11
CA LEU A 237 21.53 -7.84 1.49
C LEU A 237 20.18 -7.72 2.23
N ASN A 238 19.06 -7.71 1.52
CA ASN A 238 17.71 -7.56 2.09
C ASN A 238 16.74 -8.70 1.74
N MET A 239 17.21 -9.94 1.58
CA MET A 239 16.33 -11.07 1.21
C MET A 239 15.16 -11.30 2.18
N ARG A 240 15.31 -11.05 3.49
CA ARG A 240 14.23 -11.23 4.48
C ARG A 240 13.11 -10.21 4.30
N THR A 241 13.45 -8.93 4.08
CA THR A 241 12.46 -7.88 3.80
C THR A 241 11.84 -8.06 2.41
N SER A 242 12.62 -8.57 1.44
CA SER A 242 12.17 -8.89 0.09
C SER A 242 11.03 -9.91 0.04
N THR A 243 11.00 -10.92 0.90
CA THR A 243 9.93 -11.92 0.90
C THR A 243 8.62 -11.35 1.41
N ALA A 244 8.66 -10.57 2.50
CA ALA A 244 7.47 -9.93 3.06
C ALA A 244 6.87 -8.91 2.08
N THR A 245 7.70 -8.08 1.43
CA THR A 245 7.22 -7.08 0.46
C THR A 245 6.68 -7.71 -0.81
N LYS A 246 7.28 -8.81 -1.30
CA LYS A 246 6.72 -9.59 -2.41
C LYS A 246 5.35 -10.17 -2.07
N PHE A 247 5.18 -10.72 -0.87
CA PHE A 247 3.90 -11.22 -0.40
C PHE A 247 2.84 -10.12 -0.37
N VAL A 248 3.17 -8.94 0.19
CA VAL A 248 2.27 -7.78 0.21
C VAL A 248 1.90 -7.33 -1.21
N ALA A 249 2.86 -7.30 -2.13
CA ALA A 249 2.61 -6.94 -3.54
C ALA A 249 1.63 -7.92 -4.21
N VAL A 250 1.76 -9.21 -3.97
CA VAL A 250 0.83 -10.23 -4.48
C VAL A 250 -0.58 -10.02 -3.91
N VAL A 251 -0.70 -9.81 -2.59
CA VAL A 251 -2.01 -9.58 -1.93
C VAL A 251 -2.67 -8.32 -2.50
N LEU A 252 -1.94 -7.21 -2.64
CA LEU A 252 -2.46 -5.98 -3.22
C LEU A 252 -2.89 -6.16 -4.69
N SER A 253 -2.13 -6.94 -5.47
CA SER A 253 -2.47 -7.26 -6.86
C SER A 253 -3.78 -8.05 -6.96
N LEU A 254 -3.99 -9.02 -6.07
CA LEU A 254 -5.23 -9.81 -6.00
C LEU A 254 -6.42 -8.94 -5.56
N LEU A 255 -6.23 -8.06 -4.59
CA LEU A 255 -7.26 -7.10 -4.17
C LEU A 255 -7.64 -6.15 -5.32
N LEU A 256 -6.66 -5.61 -6.04
CA LEU A 256 -6.90 -4.78 -7.21
C LEU A 256 -7.69 -5.54 -8.28
N ALA A 257 -7.28 -6.78 -8.60
CA ALA A 257 -8.01 -7.61 -9.54
C ALA A 257 -9.46 -7.83 -9.11
N PHE A 258 -9.71 -8.09 -7.83
CA PHE A 258 -11.05 -8.22 -7.27
C PHE A 258 -11.89 -6.95 -7.45
N PHE A 259 -11.35 -5.78 -7.11
CA PHE A 259 -12.06 -4.51 -7.26
C PHE A 259 -12.31 -4.14 -8.72
N VAL A 260 -11.34 -4.37 -9.60
CA VAL A 260 -11.51 -4.16 -11.05
C VAL A 260 -12.59 -5.10 -11.61
N ALA A 261 -12.57 -6.38 -11.25
CA ALA A 261 -13.60 -7.34 -11.65
C ALA A 261 -14.99 -6.91 -11.17
N ARG A 262 -15.10 -6.47 -9.91
CA ARG A 262 -16.36 -5.98 -9.33
C ARG A 262 -16.85 -4.68 -9.99
N GLY A 263 -15.95 -3.80 -10.41
CA GLY A 263 -16.30 -2.56 -11.12
C GLY A 263 -16.72 -2.79 -12.58
N LEU A 264 -16.11 -3.78 -13.24
CA LEU A 264 -16.43 -4.13 -14.64
C LEU A 264 -17.70 -5.00 -14.78
N VAL A 265 -18.08 -5.74 -13.73
CA VAL A 265 -19.36 -6.43 -13.66
C VAL A 265 -20.38 -5.43 -13.12
N PRO A 266 -21.28 -4.87 -13.96
CA PRO A 266 -22.32 -3.99 -13.45
C PRO A 266 -23.11 -4.80 -12.40
N PRO A 267 -23.44 -4.22 -11.25
CA PRO A 267 -24.30 -4.89 -10.29
C PRO A 267 -25.55 -5.31 -11.05
N ASP A 268 -25.94 -6.59 -10.90
CA ASP A 268 -27.18 -7.14 -11.47
C ASP A 268 -28.30 -6.43 -10.70
N ASN A 269 -28.59 -5.19 -11.11
CA ASN A 269 -29.51 -4.31 -10.40
C ASN A 269 -30.89 -4.93 -10.53
N ALA A 270 -31.31 -5.65 -9.49
CA ALA A 270 -32.67 -6.15 -9.37
C ALA A 270 -33.67 -5.04 -9.72
N SER A 271 -33.43 -3.82 -9.24
CA SER A 271 -34.21 -2.62 -9.58
C SER A 271 -34.23 -2.33 -11.09
N ARG A 272 -33.09 -2.46 -11.81
CA ARG A 272 -33.03 -2.23 -13.25
C ARG A 272 -33.80 -3.29 -14.03
N ARG A 273 -33.72 -4.55 -13.59
CA ARG A 273 -34.47 -5.67 -14.20
C ARG A 273 -35.96 -5.49 -13.99
N ILE A 274 -36.39 -5.12 -12.79
CA ILE A 274 -37.81 -4.88 -12.45
C ILE A 274 -38.34 -3.70 -13.26
N ARG A 275 -37.63 -2.58 -13.33
CA ARG A 275 -38.06 -1.43 -14.14
C ARG A 275 -38.19 -1.74 -15.61
N ASN A 276 -37.31 -2.57 -16.16
CA ASN A 276 -37.41 -3.04 -17.52
C ASN A 276 -38.59 -3.99 -17.70
N ALA A 277 -38.87 -4.85 -16.73
CA ALA A 277 -40.02 -5.75 -16.77
C ALA A 277 -41.35 -4.99 -16.75
N LEU A 278 -41.48 -3.97 -15.88
CA LEU A 278 -42.65 -3.06 -15.88
C LEU A 278 -42.82 -2.39 -17.24
N ARG A 279 -41.78 -1.75 -17.78
CA ARG A 279 -41.83 -1.04 -19.05
C ARG A 279 -42.14 -1.94 -20.27
N ARG A 280 -41.73 -3.20 -20.20
CA ARG A 280 -42.00 -4.19 -21.28
C ARG A 280 -43.29 -4.95 -21.08
N GLY A 281 -44.02 -4.67 -19.98
CA GLY A 281 -45.24 -5.38 -19.64
C GLY A 281 -44.99 -6.87 -19.36
N GLU A 282 -43.84 -7.23 -18.82
CA GLU A 282 -43.54 -8.64 -18.50
C GLU A 282 -44.26 -9.09 -17.22
N ILE A 283 -44.73 -8.14 -16.38
CA ILE A 283 -45.56 -8.43 -15.20
C ILE A 283 -47.00 -8.49 -15.65
N VAL A 284 -47.66 -9.58 -15.30
CA VAL A 284 -49.02 -9.92 -15.79
C VAL A 284 -49.99 -10.11 -14.63
N PRO A 285 -51.28 -9.81 -14.79
CA PRO A 285 -52.33 -10.11 -13.80
C PRO A 285 -52.65 -11.61 -13.79
N HIS A 286 -52.88 -12.13 -12.61
CA HIS A 286 -53.58 -13.38 -12.38
C HIS A 286 -54.85 -13.09 -11.58
N PHE A 287 -55.91 -13.79 -11.86
CA PHE A 287 -57.23 -13.52 -11.34
C PHE A 287 -57.60 -14.61 -10.35
N GLN A 288 -57.79 -14.24 -9.08
CA GLN A 288 -58.32 -15.12 -8.04
C GLN A 288 -59.77 -14.80 -7.80
N PRO A 289 -60.71 -15.74 -8.00
CA PRO A 289 -62.13 -15.48 -7.83
C PRO A 289 -62.47 -15.26 -6.36
N VAL A 290 -63.38 -14.27 -6.12
CA VAL A 290 -63.90 -13.91 -4.83
C VAL A 290 -65.39 -14.24 -4.79
N TYR A 291 -65.84 -14.92 -3.71
CA TYR A 291 -67.21 -15.39 -3.56
C TYR A 291 -67.85 -14.79 -2.28
N ASP A 292 -69.12 -14.46 -2.38
CA ASP A 292 -69.92 -14.15 -1.19
C ASP A 292 -70.20 -15.45 -0.45
N LEU A 293 -69.83 -15.51 0.84
CA LEU A 293 -69.95 -16.71 1.64
C LEU A 293 -71.40 -17.06 2.01
N ARG A 294 -72.35 -16.13 1.86
CA ARG A 294 -73.74 -16.34 2.19
C ARG A 294 -74.55 -16.87 1.00
N SER A 295 -74.34 -16.29 -0.17
CA SER A 295 -75.07 -16.66 -1.39
C SER A 295 -74.32 -17.72 -2.21
N GLY A 296 -73.01 -17.83 -2.07
CA GLY A 296 -72.17 -18.67 -2.90
C GLY A 296 -71.86 -18.07 -4.30
N ASP A 297 -72.34 -16.86 -4.55
CA ASP A 297 -72.16 -16.20 -5.83
C ASP A 297 -70.76 -15.57 -5.95
N MET A 298 -70.19 -15.58 -7.14
CA MET A 298 -68.95 -14.89 -7.45
C MET A 298 -69.19 -13.39 -7.50
N THR A 299 -68.46 -12.63 -6.68
CA THR A 299 -68.58 -11.17 -6.54
C THR A 299 -67.52 -10.41 -7.35
N GLY A 300 -66.41 -11.07 -7.66
CA GLY A 300 -65.34 -10.44 -8.37
C GLY A 300 -64.07 -11.26 -8.43
N PHE A 301 -62.97 -10.57 -8.68
CA PHE A 301 -61.63 -11.16 -8.72
C PHE A 301 -60.62 -10.28 -7.98
N GLU A 302 -59.75 -10.90 -7.20
CA GLU A 302 -58.50 -10.26 -6.78
C GLU A 302 -57.45 -10.37 -7.89
N VAL A 303 -56.82 -9.25 -8.22
CA VAL A 303 -55.83 -9.15 -9.30
C VAL A 303 -54.44 -9.19 -8.73
N LEU A 304 -53.80 -10.32 -8.89
CA LEU A 304 -52.49 -10.62 -8.31
C LEU A 304 -51.39 -10.48 -9.36
N ALA A 305 -50.41 -9.61 -9.11
CA ALA A 305 -49.28 -9.45 -9.99
C ALA A 305 -48.39 -10.70 -10.03
N ARG A 306 -48.01 -11.16 -11.22
CA ARG A 306 -47.11 -12.31 -11.43
C ARG A 306 -46.07 -11.93 -12.47
N TRP A 307 -44.81 -12.33 -12.19
CA TRP A 307 -43.72 -12.06 -13.11
C TRP A 307 -43.11 -13.38 -13.64
N PRO A 308 -43.48 -13.81 -14.85
CA PRO A 308 -42.94 -15.01 -15.46
C PRO A 308 -41.52 -14.81 -15.94
N LYS A 309 -40.68 -15.82 -15.74
CA LYS A 309 -39.35 -15.87 -16.33
C LYS A 309 -39.33 -16.63 -17.64
N PRO A 310 -38.30 -16.39 -18.50
CA PRO A 310 -38.15 -17.12 -19.75
C PRO A 310 -38.00 -18.64 -19.63
N ASP A 311 -37.62 -19.13 -18.46
CA ASP A 311 -37.47 -20.57 -18.15
C ASP A 311 -38.79 -21.23 -17.67
N GLY A 312 -39.87 -20.48 -17.66
CA GLY A 312 -41.17 -20.94 -17.17
C GLY A 312 -41.40 -20.85 -15.66
N SER A 313 -40.36 -20.46 -14.90
CA SER A 313 -40.53 -20.20 -13.46
C SER A 313 -41.03 -18.77 -13.21
N TRP A 314 -41.45 -18.52 -11.95
CA TRP A 314 -42.00 -17.23 -11.54
C TRP A 314 -41.04 -16.50 -10.59
N VAL A 315 -41.01 -15.17 -10.68
CA VAL A 315 -40.44 -14.35 -9.60
C VAL A 315 -41.52 -14.14 -8.54
N SER A 316 -41.23 -14.48 -7.29
CA SER A 316 -42.21 -14.30 -6.20
C SER A 316 -42.58 -12.82 -6.02
N PRO A 317 -43.88 -12.49 -5.87
CA PRO A 317 -44.31 -11.14 -5.50
C PRO A 317 -43.61 -10.59 -4.26
N THR A 318 -43.37 -11.44 -3.26
CA THR A 318 -42.63 -11.07 -2.04
C THR A 318 -41.20 -10.58 -2.30
N VAL A 319 -40.64 -10.84 -3.48
CA VAL A 319 -39.29 -10.38 -3.88
C VAL A 319 -39.36 -9.10 -4.71
N PHE A 320 -40.31 -8.99 -5.67
CA PHE A 320 -40.28 -7.85 -6.58
C PHE A 320 -41.19 -6.69 -6.15
N VAL A 321 -42.30 -6.93 -5.44
CA VAL A 321 -43.20 -5.86 -5.00
C VAL A 321 -42.53 -4.91 -4.02
N PRO A 322 -41.82 -5.37 -2.95
CA PRO A 322 -41.10 -4.45 -2.05
C PRO A 322 -40.04 -3.61 -2.75
N LEU A 323 -39.41 -4.16 -3.79
CA LEU A 323 -38.42 -3.40 -4.58
C LEU A 323 -39.09 -2.35 -5.49
N ILE A 324 -40.30 -2.62 -5.99
CA ILE A 324 -41.12 -1.64 -6.72
C ILE A 324 -41.50 -0.49 -5.80
N GLU A 325 -41.99 -0.78 -4.59
CA GLU A 325 -42.38 0.20 -3.59
C GLU A 325 -41.20 1.05 -3.13
N ALA A 326 -40.08 0.43 -2.77
CA ALA A 326 -38.86 1.12 -2.37
C ALA A 326 -38.28 2.06 -3.44
N ASN A 327 -38.59 1.81 -4.71
CA ASN A 327 -38.16 2.65 -5.83
C ASN A 327 -39.24 3.65 -6.32
N GLY A 328 -40.43 3.67 -5.69
CA GLY A 328 -41.51 4.58 -6.03
C GLY A 328 -42.21 4.26 -7.37
N TRP A 329 -42.25 2.97 -7.77
CA TRP A 329 -42.88 2.52 -9.04
C TRP A 329 -44.24 1.83 -8.81
N SER A 330 -44.85 1.99 -7.64
CA SER A 330 -46.14 1.40 -7.30
C SER A 330 -47.25 1.88 -8.22
N ASP A 331 -47.26 3.16 -8.63
CA ASP A 331 -48.19 3.72 -9.58
C ASP A 331 -48.04 3.00 -10.95
N ASP A 332 -46.80 2.79 -11.46
CA ASP A 332 -46.54 2.12 -12.72
C ASP A 332 -47.01 0.65 -12.69
N LEU A 333 -46.84 -0.05 -11.55
CA LEU A 333 -47.35 -1.41 -11.37
C LEU A 333 -48.87 -1.44 -11.42
N LEU A 334 -49.51 -0.60 -10.62
CA LEU A 334 -50.98 -0.54 -10.52
C LEU A 334 -51.57 -0.20 -11.89
N GLU A 335 -51.06 0.82 -12.59
CA GLU A 335 -51.52 1.17 -13.95
C GLU A 335 -51.35 0.00 -14.92
N THR A 336 -50.23 -0.72 -14.87
CA THR A 336 -49.97 -1.90 -15.70
C THR A 336 -50.99 -3.01 -15.41
N MET A 337 -51.29 -3.28 -14.15
CA MET A 337 -52.25 -4.31 -13.75
C MET A 337 -53.65 -3.94 -14.23
N VAL A 338 -54.11 -2.72 -13.98
CA VAL A 338 -55.43 -2.25 -14.41
C VAL A 338 -55.58 -2.27 -15.93
N GLN A 339 -54.59 -1.79 -16.70
CA GLN A 339 -54.62 -1.80 -18.16
C GLN A 339 -54.75 -3.22 -18.73
N LYS A 340 -53.92 -4.15 -18.20
CA LYS A 340 -53.96 -5.55 -18.65
C LYS A 340 -55.23 -6.25 -18.24
N THR A 341 -55.76 -6.00 -17.05
CA THR A 341 -57.06 -6.52 -16.60
C THR A 341 -58.16 -6.07 -17.53
N ALA A 342 -58.18 -4.78 -17.89
CA ALA A 342 -59.20 -4.26 -18.86
C ALA A 342 -59.10 -4.93 -20.24
N GLN A 343 -57.88 -5.27 -20.69
CA GLN A 343 -57.66 -5.97 -21.96
C GLN A 343 -58.04 -7.45 -21.86
N GLU A 344 -57.56 -8.17 -20.84
CA GLU A 344 -57.74 -9.62 -20.74
C GLU A 344 -59.18 -10.01 -20.31
N MET A 345 -59.87 -9.16 -19.52
CA MET A 345 -61.18 -9.38 -19.00
C MET A 345 -62.25 -8.57 -19.72
N HIS A 346 -61.98 -8.08 -20.94
CA HIS A 346 -62.91 -7.24 -21.72
C HIS A 346 -64.29 -7.82 -21.81
N ASP A 347 -64.41 -9.11 -22.17
CA ASP A 347 -65.71 -9.77 -22.33
C ASP A 347 -66.44 -9.93 -20.99
N VAL A 348 -65.73 -10.26 -19.93
CA VAL A 348 -66.27 -10.37 -18.55
C VAL A 348 -66.78 -9.03 -18.05
N LEU A 349 -66.04 -7.94 -18.33
CA LEU A 349 -66.42 -6.58 -17.98
C LEU A 349 -67.77 -6.15 -18.61
N HIS A 350 -68.09 -6.68 -19.81
CA HIS A 350 -69.31 -6.35 -20.53
C HIS A 350 -70.46 -7.30 -20.23
N THR A 351 -70.19 -8.60 -20.01
CA THR A 351 -71.22 -9.62 -19.79
C THR A 351 -71.63 -9.79 -18.34
N ALA A 352 -70.77 -9.44 -17.41
CA ALA A 352 -70.99 -9.57 -15.96
C ALA A 352 -70.91 -8.20 -15.23
N PRO A 353 -71.95 -7.36 -15.30
CA PRO A 353 -71.90 -5.97 -14.79
C PRO A 353 -71.73 -5.85 -13.29
N LYS A 354 -71.99 -6.89 -12.51
CA LYS A 354 -71.87 -6.88 -11.04
C LYS A 354 -70.49 -7.26 -10.52
N LEU A 355 -69.62 -7.84 -11.34
CA LEU A 355 -68.31 -8.27 -10.92
C LEU A 355 -67.33 -7.09 -10.77
N THR A 356 -66.57 -7.13 -9.69
CA THR A 356 -65.51 -6.14 -9.38
C THR A 356 -64.14 -6.75 -9.45
N PHE A 357 -63.14 -5.90 -9.63
CA PHE A 357 -61.73 -6.29 -9.67
C PHE A 357 -60.97 -5.56 -8.53
N ALA A 358 -60.40 -6.32 -7.65
CA ALA A 358 -59.62 -5.80 -6.50
C ALA A 358 -58.15 -5.76 -6.86
N PHE A 359 -57.51 -4.60 -6.66
CA PHE A 359 -56.11 -4.36 -6.92
C PHE A 359 -55.40 -3.93 -5.65
N ASN A 360 -54.28 -4.55 -5.38
CA ASN A 360 -53.41 -4.16 -4.26
C ASN A 360 -52.80 -2.78 -4.51
N ALA A 361 -52.89 -1.89 -3.54
CA ALA A 361 -52.34 -0.53 -3.55
C ALA A 361 -51.58 -0.22 -2.27
N SER A 362 -50.41 0.35 -2.42
CA SER A 362 -49.60 0.76 -1.27
C SER A 362 -50.18 2.00 -0.57
N PRO A 363 -50.20 2.08 0.76
CA PRO A 363 -50.63 3.26 1.50
C PRO A 363 -49.91 4.55 1.06
N ALA A 364 -48.65 4.46 0.67
CA ALA A 364 -47.88 5.60 0.18
C ALA A 364 -48.46 6.24 -1.10
N GLN A 365 -49.20 5.51 -1.93
CA GLN A 365 -49.86 6.05 -3.11
C GLN A 365 -50.97 7.02 -2.73
N PHE A 366 -51.72 6.74 -1.69
CA PHE A 366 -52.84 7.60 -1.22
C PHE A 366 -52.36 8.90 -0.61
N THR A 367 -51.12 8.97 -0.11
CA THR A 367 -50.53 10.21 0.44
C THR A 367 -49.98 11.11 -0.67
N ASN A 368 -49.91 10.63 -1.92
CA ASN A 368 -49.55 11.45 -3.08
C ASN A 368 -50.76 12.18 -3.64
N ALA A 369 -50.83 13.49 -3.45
CA ALA A 369 -51.98 14.32 -3.85
C ALA A 369 -52.37 14.20 -5.32
N SER A 370 -51.43 13.81 -6.22
CA SER A 370 -51.68 13.66 -7.65
C SER A 370 -52.14 12.23 -8.05
N PHE A 371 -51.97 11.24 -7.16
CA PHE A 371 -52.25 9.84 -7.51
C PHE A 371 -53.69 9.61 -7.94
N CYS A 372 -54.65 10.01 -7.10
CA CYS A 372 -56.06 9.77 -7.42
C CYS A 372 -56.51 10.39 -8.73
N GLY A 373 -56.08 11.62 -9.00
CA GLY A 373 -56.38 12.28 -10.26
C GLY A 373 -55.85 11.52 -11.49
N ARG A 374 -54.57 11.07 -11.38
CA ARG A 374 -53.96 10.27 -12.47
C ARG A 374 -54.59 8.91 -12.63
N PHE A 375 -54.89 8.22 -11.54
CA PHE A 375 -55.50 6.91 -11.57
C PHE A 375 -56.88 6.96 -12.23
N LEU A 376 -57.76 7.90 -11.85
CA LEU A 376 -59.08 8.10 -12.49
C LEU A 376 -58.93 8.44 -13.98
N GLN A 377 -57.94 9.23 -14.39
CA GLN A 377 -57.67 9.48 -15.82
C GLN A 377 -57.24 8.22 -16.53
N VAL A 378 -56.47 7.32 -15.90
CA VAL A 378 -56.10 6.01 -16.46
C VAL A 378 -57.35 5.18 -16.68
N LEU A 379 -58.26 5.03 -15.68
CA LEU A 379 -59.50 4.31 -15.79
C LEU A 379 -60.35 4.83 -16.96
N GLN A 380 -60.51 6.17 -17.03
CA GLN A 380 -61.27 6.80 -18.11
C GLN A 380 -60.64 6.52 -19.49
N ARG A 381 -59.31 6.58 -19.62
CA ARG A 381 -58.60 6.35 -20.87
C ARG A 381 -58.78 4.93 -21.40
N ILE A 382 -58.81 3.94 -20.48
CA ILE A 382 -58.94 2.51 -20.85
C ILE A 382 -60.44 2.05 -20.92
N GLY A 383 -61.38 2.92 -20.57
CA GLY A 383 -62.78 2.62 -20.59
C GLY A 383 -63.25 1.70 -19.47
N LEU A 384 -62.50 1.64 -18.34
CA LEU A 384 -62.90 0.84 -17.17
C LEU A 384 -63.70 1.69 -16.21
N ASP A 385 -64.93 1.23 -15.94
CA ASP A 385 -65.86 1.89 -14.99
C ASP A 385 -65.29 1.84 -13.58
N PRO A 386 -65.10 2.97 -12.88
CA PRO A 386 -64.64 3.01 -11.51
C PRO A 386 -65.46 2.12 -10.55
N HIS A 387 -66.75 1.93 -10.79
CA HIS A 387 -67.61 1.03 -9.98
C HIS A 387 -67.17 -0.43 -9.98
N LYS A 388 -66.33 -0.83 -10.96
CA LYS A 388 -65.75 -2.17 -11.05
C LYS A 388 -64.42 -2.30 -10.38
N VAL A 389 -63.85 -1.23 -9.80
CA VAL A 389 -62.49 -1.19 -9.21
C VAL A 389 -62.61 -1.11 -7.69
N VAL A 390 -61.94 -2.04 -7.02
CA VAL A 390 -61.65 -2.04 -5.59
C VAL A 390 -60.17 -1.85 -5.41
N LEU A 391 -59.72 -0.88 -4.62
CA LEU A 391 -58.34 -0.79 -4.21
C LEU A 391 -58.19 -1.35 -2.79
N GLU A 392 -57.31 -2.33 -2.63
CA GLU A 392 -57.02 -3.01 -1.38
C GLU A 392 -55.74 -2.44 -0.77
N ILE A 393 -55.86 -2.01 0.50
CA ILE A 393 -54.76 -1.42 1.28
C ILE A 393 -54.47 -2.37 2.43
N THR A 394 -53.20 -2.78 2.57
CA THR A 394 -52.78 -3.63 3.70
C THR A 394 -52.74 -2.83 5.00
N GLU A 395 -53.20 -3.42 6.13
CA GLU A 395 -53.19 -2.77 7.45
C GLU A 395 -51.78 -2.60 8.05
N ARG A 396 -50.77 -3.28 7.48
CA ARG A 396 -49.43 -3.37 8.03
C ARG A 396 -48.60 -2.10 7.87
N GLU A 397 -49.01 -1.17 7.02
CA GLU A 397 -48.27 0.06 6.74
C GLU A 397 -49.04 1.28 7.26
N GLU A 398 -48.31 2.15 7.98
CA GLU A 398 -48.84 3.39 8.49
C GLU A 398 -49.06 4.44 7.40
N ILE A 399 -50.20 5.08 7.36
CA ILE A 399 -50.50 6.19 6.46
C ILE A 399 -49.87 7.46 7.02
N CYS A 400 -48.77 7.92 6.42
CA CYS A 400 -47.99 9.07 6.91
C CYS A 400 -48.76 10.40 6.86
N ASP A 401 -49.68 10.58 5.91
CA ASP A 401 -50.54 11.77 5.77
C ASP A 401 -52.00 11.36 5.65
N PRO A 402 -52.71 11.19 6.79
CA PRO A 402 -54.11 10.73 6.81
C PRO A 402 -55.06 11.70 6.11
N GLU A 403 -54.80 13.01 6.13
CA GLU A 403 -55.68 13.99 5.51
C GLU A 403 -55.63 13.92 3.99
N THR A 404 -54.43 13.82 3.41
CA THR A 404 -54.25 13.66 1.97
C THR A 404 -54.81 12.31 1.51
N ALA A 405 -54.56 11.24 2.28
CA ALA A 405 -55.12 9.92 1.98
C ALA A 405 -56.63 9.94 2.01
N ARG A 406 -57.29 10.57 3.02
CA ARG A 406 -58.73 10.70 3.12
C ARG A 406 -59.33 11.42 1.92
N ARG A 407 -58.74 12.57 1.53
CA ARG A 407 -59.19 13.30 0.34
C ARG A 407 -59.11 12.44 -0.95
N CYS A 408 -58.07 11.65 -1.07
CA CYS A 408 -57.89 10.71 -2.17
C CYS A 408 -58.96 9.63 -2.19
N ILE A 409 -59.20 8.99 -1.02
CA ILE A 409 -60.21 7.94 -0.85
C ILE A 409 -61.60 8.52 -1.16
N ASP A 410 -61.95 9.68 -0.61
CA ASP A 410 -63.24 10.35 -0.84
C ASP A 410 -63.45 10.65 -2.35
N ARG A 411 -62.42 11.08 -3.07
CA ARG A 411 -62.46 11.34 -4.49
C ARG A 411 -62.66 10.06 -5.33
N LEU A 412 -62.01 8.95 -4.94
CA LEU A 412 -62.17 7.65 -5.61
C LEU A 412 -63.59 7.12 -5.38
N ARG A 413 -64.09 7.22 -4.16
CA ARG A 413 -65.47 6.84 -3.81
C ARG A 413 -66.52 7.67 -4.55
N ALA A 414 -66.30 8.99 -4.65
CA ALA A 414 -67.21 9.88 -5.38
C ALA A 414 -67.25 9.55 -6.89
N ALA A 415 -66.18 8.96 -7.43
CA ALA A 415 -66.15 8.45 -8.82
C ALA A 415 -66.79 7.04 -8.97
N GLY A 416 -67.15 6.39 -7.87
CA GLY A 416 -67.79 5.05 -7.87
C GLY A 416 -66.85 3.90 -7.46
N GLY A 417 -65.54 4.17 -7.23
CA GLY A 417 -64.59 3.15 -6.81
C GLY A 417 -64.77 2.73 -5.36
N ALA A 418 -64.39 1.53 -4.99
CA ALA A 418 -64.40 1.02 -3.62
C ALA A 418 -62.98 0.89 -3.07
N ILE A 419 -62.89 1.02 -1.74
CA ILE A 419 -61.64 0.79 -0.97
C ILE A 419 -61.90 -0.31 0.06
N ALA A 420 -61.05 -1.32 0.08
CA ALA A 420 -61.04 -2.38 1.06
C ALA A 420 -59.75 -2.35 1.86
N ILE A 421 -59.79 -2.84 3.08
CA ILE A 421 -58.64 -3.08 3.95
C ILE A 421 -58.36 -4.58 3.89
N ASP A 422 -57.17 -4.95 3.45
CA ASP A 422 -56.73 -6.33 3.33
C ASP A 422 -55.99 -6.76 4.61
N ASP A 423 -55.96 -8.06 4.89
CA ASP A 423 -55.30 -8.66 6.06
C ASP A 423 -55.80 -8.12 7.42
N ALA A 424 -56.99 -7.50 7.48
CA ALA A 424 -57.63 -7.06 8.72
C ALA A 424 -58.17 -8.29 9.48
N GLY A 425 -57.24 -8.98 10.23
CA GLY A 425 -57.49 -10.23 10.80
C GLY A 425 -57.97 -10.37 12.16
#